data_78fe44a156d53073653899d2c951b9fa
#
_entry.id   78fe44a156d53073653899d2c951b9fa
#
_cell.length_a   1.000
_cell.length_b   1.000
_cell.length_c   1.000
_cell.angle_alpha   90.00
_cell.angle_beta   90.00
_cell.angle_gamma   90.00
#
_symmetry.space_group_name_H-M   'P 1'
#
loop_
_entity.id
_entity.type
_entity.pdbx_description
1 polymer ?
#
loop_
_entity_poly.entity_id
_entity_poly.type
_entity_poly.pdbx_seq_one_letter_code
_entity_poly.pdbx_strand_id
1 'polypeptide(L)'
;MSTSRPVAVVTGAARGIGAATVRRLAAAGYAVLAVDACAGPDAAPYPMPTPDDLEAVAAGWPEVGTYVADVRDREALVAAVTSAEERWGQVDVAVAAAAVVAGGRPLWETPEDEVELLWETDAKGVWNLASAAVPAMLRGPDPTRCRFVAVASAAGTHGLFRLAGYTMVKHAVVGAVKGLAADLVGTGVTAVAVSPGATSTDMLDQTAALYPGTTAADLAAHQLLRRPLEPDEVVAAIALCCSPEGSALNGSVVHADGGFGG
;
A
#
# COMPACT_ATOMS: atom_id res chain seq x y z
N MET A 1 21.56 23.54 8.04
CA MET A 1 20.91 22.22 8.16
C MET A 1 20.99 21.58 6.79
N SER A 2 21.73 20.49 6.63
CA SER A 2 21.79 19.76 5.35
C SER A 2 20.40 19.16 5.13
N THR A 3 19.67 19.67 4.15
CA THR A 3 18.41 19.09 3.72
C THR A 3 18.72 17.90 2.82
N SER A 4 19.08 16.75 3.42
CA SER A 4 19.15 15.52 2.66
C SER A 4 17.78 15.25 2.03
N ARG A 5 17.79 14.79 0.78
CA ARG A 5 16.57 14.40 0.06
C ARG A 5 15.86 13.29 0.86
N PRO A 6 14.55 13.37 1.10
CA PRO A 6 13.84 12.29 1.77
C PRO A 6 13.78 11.04 0.88
N VAL A 7 13.81 9.87 1.51
CA VAL A 7 13.87 8.56 0.85
C VAL A 7 12.61 7.76 1.19
N ALA A 8 11.94 7.24 0.18
CA ALA A 8 10.75 6.42 0.32
C ALA A 8 10.94 5.00 -0.24
N VAL A 9 10.37 4.01 0.42
CA VAL A 9 10.21 2.65 -0.09
C VAL A 9 8.72 2.41 -0.29
N VAL A 10 8.31 1.99 -1.49
CA VAL A 10 6.90 1.75 -1.85
C VAL A 10 6.75 0.34 -2.37
N THR A 11 5.93 -0.50 -1.71
CA THR A 11 5.60 -1.85 -2.19
C THR A 11 4.33 -1.86 -3.04
N GLY A 12 4.15 -2.87 -3.92
CA GLY A 12 3.06 -2.88 -4.89
C GLY A 12 3.20 -1.79 -5.93
N ALA A 13 4.45 -1.47 -6.29
CA ALA A 13 4.83 -0.26 -7.01
C ALA A 13 4.62 -0.33 -8.53
N ALA A 14 4.42 -1.52 -9.09
CA ALA A 14 4.41 -1.68 -10.55
C ALA A 14 3.10 -1.21 -11.21
N ARG A 15 1.99 -1.04 -10.45
CA ARG A 15 0.70 -0.58 -11.00
C ARG A 15 -0.18 0.14 -9.97
N GLY A 16 -1.30 0.68 -10.43
CA GLY A 16 -2.38 1.23 -9.59
C GLY A 16 -1.92 2.32 -8.62
N ILE A 17 -2.40 2.23 -7.38
CA ILE A 17 -2.12 3.21 -6.32
C ILE A 17 -0.62 3.24 -5.98
N GLY A 18 0.07 2.08 -5.96
CA GLY A 18 1.50 2.02 -5.69
C GLY A 18 2.32 2.77 -6.72
N ALA A 19 2.09 2.52 -8.02
CA ALA A 19 2.76 3.22 -9.12
C ALA A 19 2.50 4.74 -9.12
N ALA A 20 1.26 5.13 -8.86
CA ALA A 20 0.90 6.55 -8.73
C ALA A 20 1.58 7.19 -7.51
N THR A 21 1.73 6.44 -6.39
CA THR A 21 2.46 6.88 -5.20
C THR A 21 3.94 7.13 -5.51
N VAL A 22 4.59 6.20 -6.22
CA VAL A 22 6.00 6.37 -6.64
C VAL A 22 6.17 7.66 -7.44
N ARG A 23 5.36 7.86 -8.48
CA ARG A 23 5.43 9.07 -9.33
C ARG A 23 5.15 10.35 -8.53
N ARG A 24 4.19 10.33 -7.62
CA ARG A 24 3.83 11.47 -6.79
C ARG A 24 4.94 11.87 -5.83
N LEU A 25 5.57 10.88 -5.15
CA LEU A 25 6.68 11.13 -4.23
C LEU A 25 7.93 11.58 -5.00
N ALA A 26 8.24 10.97 -6.16
CA ALA A 26 9.34 11.42 -7.01
C ALA A 26 9.15 12.88 -7.48
N ALA A 27 7.94 13.25 -7.91
CA ALA A 27 7.60 14.64 -8.28
C ALA A 27 7.69 15.61 -7.08
N ALA A 28 7.50 15.12 -5.85
CA ALA A 28 7.70 15.90 -4.62
C ALA A 28 9.16 15.95 -4.16
N GLY A 29 10.11 15.40 -4.93
CA GLY A 29 11.54 15.46 -4.67
C GLY A 29 12.09 14.34 -3.78
N TYR A 30 11.34 13.28 -3.53
CA TYR A 30 11.85 12.08 -2.85
C TYR A 30 12.76 11.27 -3.77
N ALA A 31 13.75 10.60 -3.19
CA ALA A 31 14.29 9.39 -3.78
C ALA A 31 13.34 8.23 -3.44
N VAL A 32 13.04 7.35 -4.40
CA VAL A 32 12.05 6.30 -4.19
C VAL A 32 12.59 4.94 -4.63
N LEU A 33 12.53 3.95 -3.75
CA LEU A 33 12.68 2.55 -4.12
C LEU A 33 11.29 1.97 -4.40
N ALA A 34 11.02 1.68 -5.66
CA ALA A 34 9.81 1.03 -6.13
C ALA A 34 9.98 -0.50 -6.02
N VAL A 35 9.17 -1.15 -5.18
CA VAL A 35 9.27 -2.59 -4.90
C VAL A 35 8.01 -3.29 -5.35
N ASP A 36 8.14 -4.37 -6.11
CA ASP A 36 7.01 -5.23 -6.52
C ASP A 36 7.48 -6.67 -6.68
N ALA A 37 6.57 -7.61 -6.52
CA ALA A 37 6.86 -9.03 -6.72
C ALA A 37 7.08 -9.37 -8.19
N CYS A 38 6.47 -8.61 -9.10
CA CYS A 38 6.56 -8.81 -10.56
C CYS A 38 6.29 -10.27 -10.97
N ALA A 39 5.26 -10.87 -10.35
CA ALA A 39 5.03 -12.31 -10.43
C ALA A 39 4.56 -12.78 -11.82
N GLY A 40 4.15 -11.83 -12.68
CA GLY A 40 3.76 -12.13 -14.06
C GLY A 40 2.32 -12.62 -14.21
N PRO A 41 1.91 -12.91 -15.46
CA PRO A 41 0.51 -13.14 -15.80
C PRO A 41 -0.10 -14.42 -15.21
N ASP A 42 0.73 -15.41 -14.83
CA ASP A 42 0.26 -16.74 -14.44
C ASP A 42 0.37 -17.02 -12.92
N ALA A 43 0.72 -16.02 -12.09
CA ALA A 43 1.15 -16.25 -10.71
C ALA A 43 0.06 -16.05 -9.64
N ALA A 44 -1.11 -15.53 -9.98
CA ALA A 44 -2.21 -15.26 -9.05
C ALA A 44 -3.55 -15.56 -9.72
N PRO A 45 -4.69 -15.43 -9.01
CA PRO A 45 -6.01 -15.59 -9.62
C PRO A 45 -6.28 -14.69 -10.84
N TYR A 46 -5.45 -13.69 -11.06
CA TYR A 46 -5.49 -12.76 -12.19
C TYR A 46 -4.07 -12.27 -12.54
N PRO A 47 -3.85 -11.72 -13.77
CA PRO A 47 -2.54 -11.29 -14.22
C PRO A 47 -1.89 -10.27 -13.27
N MET A 48 -0.65 -10.53 -12.89
CA MET A 48 0.17 -9.66 -12.04
C MET A 48 1.20 -8.92 -12.90
N PRO A 49 1.76 -7.78 -12.41
CA PRO A 49 2.79 -7.04 -13.10
C PRO A 49 4.03 -7.88 -13.43
N THR A 50 4.77 -7.41 -14.41
CA THR A 50 6.07 -7.92 -14.84
C THR A 50 7.20 -6.98 -14.37
N PRO A 51 8.48 -7.40 -14.46
CA PRO A 51 9.60 -6.49 -14.22
C PRO A 51 9.61 -5.27 -15.16
N ASP A 52 9.16 -5.43 -16.41
CA ASP A 52 9.08 -4.33 -17.38
C ASP A 52 8.05 -3.27 -16.95
N ASP A 53 6.94 -3.68 -16.33
CA ASP A 53 5.95 -2.76 -15.76
C ASP A 53 6.55 -1.93 -14.62
N LEU A 54 7.36 -2.56 -13.75
CA LEU A 54 8.04 -1.89 -12.65
C LEU A 54 9.09 -0.89 -13.17
N GLU A 55 9.88 -1.28 -14.15
CA GLU A 55 10.86 -0.39 -14.80
C GLU A 55 10.17 0.81 -15.48
N ALA A 56 9.02 0.60 -16.10
CA ALA A 56 8.23 1.66 -16.72
C ALA A 56 7.75 2.72 -15.69
N VAL A 57 7.54 2.34 -14.44
CA VAL A 57 7.19 3.30 -13.36
C VAL A 57 8.37 4.22 -13.03
N ALA A 58 9.59 3.70 -13.07
CA ALA A 58 10.82 4.46 -12.81
C ALA A 58 11.27 5.32 -14.01
N ALA A 59 10.77 5.02 -15.21
CA ALA A 59 11.18 5.71 -16.43
C ALA A 59 10.95 7.23 -16.35
N GLY A 60 12.00 8.00 -16.63
CA GLY A 60 11.97 9.48 -16.56
C GLY A 60 12.21 10.06 -15.16
N TRP A 61 12.40 9.22 -14.13
CA TRP A 61 12.68 9.64 -12.76
C TRP A 61 14.06 9.14 -12.30
N PRO A 62 15.15 9.94 -12.42
CA PRO A 62 16.52 9.49 -12.15
C PRO A 62 16.75 9.05 -10.69
N GLU A 63 15.91 9.52 -9.77
CA GLU A 63 15.97 9.18 -8.34
C GLU A 63 14.98 8.08 -7.93
N VAL A 64 14.37 7.42 -8.90
CA VAL A 64 13.60 6.20 -8.65
C VAL A 64 14.45 4.99 -8.99
N GLY A 65 14.54 4.07 -8.06
CA GLY A 65 15.13 2.74 -8.26
C GLY A 65 14.04 1.68 -8.20
N THR A 66 14.28 0.55 -8.85
CA THR A 66 13.39 -0.61 -8.84
C THR A 66 14.02 -1.76 -8.07
N TYR A 67 13.20 -2.57 -7.41
CA TYR A 67 13.63 -3.77 -6.72
C TYR A 67 12.54 -4.84 -6.79
N VAL A 68 12.86 -6.01 -7.31
CA VAL A 68 11.92 -7.12 -7.37
C VAL A 68 11.95 -7.88 -6.05
N ALA A 69 10.85 -7.83 -5.29
CA ALA A 69 10.69 -8.56 -4.04
C ALA A 69 9.21 -8.82 -3.75
N ASP A 70 8.92 -10.01 -3.26
CA ASP A 70 7.59 -10.39 -2.78
C ASP A 70 7.44 -9.96 -1.31
N VAL A 71 6.35 -9.27 -0.99
CA VAL A 71 6.08 -8.82 0.38
C VAL A 71 5.85 -9.97 1.38
N ARG A 72 5.58 -11.17 0.88
CA ARG A 72 5.48 -12.39 1.69
C ARG A 72 6.84 -12.86 2.20
N ASP A 73 7.92 -12.47 1.52
CA ASP A 73 9.31 -12.76 1.89
C ASP A 73 9.90 -11.59 2.70
N ARG A 74 9.98 -11.80 4.02
CA ARG A 74 10.54 -10.79 4.92
C ARG A 74 12.02 -10.50 4.66
N GLU A 75 12.80 -11.50 4.31
CA GLU A 75 14.24 -11.33 4.08
C GLU A 75 14.48 -10.52 2.81
N ALA A 76 13.69 -10.75 1.75
CA ALA A 76 13.73 -9.96 0.53
C ALA A 76 13.36 -8.48 0.81
N LEU A 77 12.38 -8.21 1.69
CA LEU A 77 12.05 -6.83 2.07
C LEU A 77 13.14 -6.17 2.91
N VAL A 78 13.80 -6.90 3.81
CA VAL A 78 14.96 -6.40 4.55
C VAL A 78 16.08 -6.03 3.57
N ALA A 79 16.37 -6.88 2.58
CA ALA A 79 17.36 -6.61 1.55
C ALA A 79 16.98 -5.36 0.70
N ALA A 80 15.71 -5.22 0.33
CA ALA A 80 15.22 -4.04 -0.40
C ALA A 80 15.41 -2.74 0.41
N VAL A 81 15.02 -2.74 1.69
CA VAL A 81 15.21 -1.58 2.58
C VAL A 81 16.70 -1.27 2.76
N THR A 82 17.54 -2.28 2.95
CA THR A 82 19.00 -2.11 3.05
C THR A 82 19.57 -1.50 1.78
N SER A 83 19.12 -1.93 0.61
CA SER A 83 19.58 -1.34 -0.66
C SER A 83 19.21 0.14 -0.79
N ALA A 84 18.07 0.56 -0.24
CA ALA A 84 17.70 1.98 -0.17
C ALA A 84 18.62 2.76 0.79
N GLU A 85 18.94 2.20 1.98
CA GLU A 85 19.88 2.80 2.93
C GLU A 85 21.29 2.93 2.29
N GLU A 86 21.76 1.90 1.60
CA GLU A 86 23.07 1.91 0.91
C GLU A 86 23.13 2.95 -0.21
N ARG A 87 22.04 3.09 -0.98
CA ARG A 87 22.00 4.00 -2.13
C ARG A 87 21.83 5.47 -1.74
N TRP A 88 21.01 5.77 -0.73
CA TRP A 88 20.60 7.13 -0.38
C TRP A 88 20.89 7.54 1.06
N GLY A 89 21.42 6.62 1.88
CA GLY A 89 21.91 6.90 3.24
C GLY A 89 20.84 6.85 4.35
N GLN A 90 19.55 6.72 4.00
CA GLN A 90 18.44 6.72 4.97
C GLN A 90 17.16 6.13 4.37
N VAL A 91 16.16 5.88 5.23
CA VAL A 91 14.76 5.63 4.83
C VAL A 91 13.86 6.48 5.72
N ASP A 92 13.11 7.40 5.12
CA ASP A 92 12.20 8.31 5.83
C ASP A 92 10.73 7.86 5.73
N VAL A 93 10.37 7.24 4.60
CA VAL A 93 8.99 6.85 4.32
C VAL A 93 8.92 5.39 3.88
N ALA A 94 7.95 4.65 4.40
CA ALA A 94 7.59 3.34 3.88
C ALA A 94 6.10 3.30 3.58
N VAL A 95 5.73 2.93 2.34
CA VAL A 95 4.35 2.81 1.90
C VAL A 95 4.05 1.34 1.55
N ALA A 96 3.21 0.70 2.35
CA ALA A 96 2.72 -0.66 2.11
C ALA A 96 1.48 -0.59 1.21
N ALA A 97 1.66 -0.73 -0.11
CA ALA A 97 0.56 -0.70 -1.07
C ALA A 97 0.38 -2.01 -1.86
N ALA A 98 1.25 -3.01 -1.65
CA ALA A 98 1.07 -4.33 -2.23
C ALA A 98 -0.17 -5.01 -1.67
N ALA A 99 -1.03 -5.51 -2.54
CA ALA A 99 -2.24 -6.22 -2.17
C ALA A 99 -2.78 -7.05 -3.34
N VAL A 100 -3.62 -8.03 -3.01
CA VAL A 100 -4.42 -8.80 -3.95
C VAL A 100 -5.89 -8.79 -3.52
N VAL A 101 -6.79 -9.13 -4.43
CA VAL A 101 -8.20 -9.32 -4.12
C VAL A 101 -8.64 -10.72 -4.52
N ALA A 102 -9.41 -11.35 -3.66
CA ALA A 102 -10.09 -12.61 -3.92
C ALA A 102 -11.42 -12.63 -3.15
N GLY A 103 -12.39 -13.43 -3.61
CA GLY A 103 -13.71 -13.49 -3.03
C GLY A 103 -14.78 -13.95 -4.01
N GLY A 104 -16.00 -13.40 -3.91
CA GLY A 104 -17.16 -13.78 -4.73
C GLY A 104 -18.03 -14.86 -4.09
N ARG A 105 -17.64 -15.38 -2.89
CA ARG A 105 -18.34 -16.45 -2.17
C ARG A 105 -18.70 -16.01 -0.74
N PRO A 106 -19.69 -16.64 -0.10
CA PRO A 106 -19.90 -16.48 1.33
C PRO A 106 -18.70 -16.97 2.13
N LEU A 107 -18.50 -16.43 3.34
CA LEU A 107 -17.35 -16.75 4.19
C LEU A 107 -17.16 -18.27 4.40
N TRP A 108 -18.23 -18.99 4.64
CA TRP A 108 -18.19 -20.43 4.92
C TRP A 108 -17.91 -21.32 3.69
N GLU A 109 -17.84 -20.72 2.48
CA GLU A 109 -17.50 -21.38 1.23
C GLU A 109 -16.16 -20.90 0.66
N THR A 110 -15.49 -19.98 1.36
CA THR A 110 -14.19 -19.44 0.93
C THR A 110 -13.11 -20.52 1.10
N PRO A 111 -12.35 -20.88 0.04
CA PRO A 111 -11.26 -21.83 0.14
C PRO A 111 -10.15 -21.35 1.06
N GLU A 112 -9.47 -22.27 1.75
CA GLU A 112 -8.40 -21.96 2.69
C GLU A 112 -7.20 -21.27 2.01
N ASP A 113 -6.81 -21.74 0.83
CA ASP A 113 -5.72 -21.17 0.02
C ASP A 113 -6.01 -19.72 -0.42
N GLU A 114 -7.27 -19.36 -0.64
CA GLU A 114 -7.68 -18.01 -0.93
C GLU A 114 -7.49 -17.11 0.31
N VAL A 115 -7.87 -17.60 1.49
CA VAL A 115 -7.69 -16.86 2.75
C VAL A 115 -6.20 -16.72 3.07
N GLU A 116 -5.41 -17.76 2.86
CA GLU A 116 -3.97 -17.74 3.05
C GLU A 116 -3.28 -16.74 2.11
N LEU A 117 -3.63 -16.74 0.82
CA LEU A 117 -3.10 -15.78 -0.15
C LEU A 117 -3.35 -14.33 0.29
N LEU A 118 -4.58 -14.03 0.68
CA LEU A 118 -4.97 -12.70 1.17
C LEU A 118 -4.20 -12.34 2.44
N TRP A 119 -4.10 -13.27 3.40
CA TRP A 119 -3.39 -13.04 4.65
C TRP A 119 -1.91 -12.78 4.45
N GLU A 120 -1.24 -13.65 3.70
CA GLU A 120 0.21 -13.57 3.47
C GLU A 120 0.58 -12.30 2.70
N THR A 121 -0.23 -11.91 1.72
CA THR A 121 0.07 -10.73 0.90
C THR A 121 -0.37 -9.44 1.58
N ASP A 122 -1.65 -9.32 1.96
CA ASP A 122 -2.25 -8.04 2.35
C ASP A 122 -1.98 -7.68 3.81
N ALA A 123 -2.04 -8.65 4.74
CA ALA A 123 -1.84 -8.40 6.16
C ALA A 123 -0.37 -8.60 6.58
N LYS A 124 0.17 -9.79 6.32
CA LYS A 124 1.55 -10.14 6.69
C LYS A 124 2.57 -9.35 5.87
N GLY A 125 2.28 -9.03 4.60
CA GLY A 125 3.12 -8.16 3.79
C GLY A 125 3.30 -6.77 4.38
N VAL A 126 2.25 -6.18 4.96
CA VAL A 126 2.34 -4.90 5.70
C VAL A 126 3.21 -5.05 6.94
N TRP A 127 3.02 -6.12 7.71
CA TRP A 127 3.85 -6.40 8.88
C TRP A 127 5.32 -6.66 8.52
N ASN A 128 5.59 -7.37 7.43
CA ASN A 128 6.95 -7.61 6.93
C ASN A 128 7.65 -6.30 6.55
N LEU A 129 6.94 -5.40 5.82
CA LEU A 129 7.51 -4.09 5.48
C LEU A 129 7.78 -3.25 6.73
N ALA A 130 6.87 -3.25 7.71
CA ALA A 130 7.08 -2.54 8.97
C ALA A 130 8.31 -3.10 9.71
N SER A 131 8.45 -4.43 9.75
CA SER A 131 9.60 -5.11 10.37
C SER A 131 10.94 -4.80 9.70
N ALA A 132 10.94 -4.52 8.40
CA ALA A 132 12.13 -4.12 7.65
C ALA A 132 12.43 -2.61 7.78
N ALA A 133 11.42 -1.77 7.54
CA ALA A 133 11.60 -0.33 7.40
C ALA A 133 11.70 0.41 8.74
N VAL A 134 10.92 0.04 9.76
CA VAL A 134 10.90 0.77 11.05
C VAL A 134 12.27 0.77 11.74
N PRO A 135 13.00 -0.36 11.83
CA PRO A 135 14.36 -0.32 12.39
C PRO A 135 15.31 0.60 11.62
N ALA A 136 15.20 0.69 10.28
CA ALA A 136 15.98 1.60 9.45
C ALA A 136 15.63 3.07 9.76
N MET A 137 14.34 3.38 9.85
CA MET A 137 13.85 4.72 10.23
C MET A 137 14.36 5.16 11.60
N LEU A 138 14.35 4.26 12.59
CA LEU A 138 14.81 4.55 13.96
C LEU A 138 16.34 4.76 14.04
N ARG A 139 17.10 4.15 13.13
CA ARG A 139 18.56 4.40 13.01
C ARG A 139 18.89 5.63 12.20
N GLY A 140 17.94 6.15 11.45
CA GLY A 140 18.10 7.30 10.56
C GLY A 140 18.46 8.59 11.31
N PRO A 141 18.88 9.61 10.57
CA PRO A 141 19.36 10.89 11.16
C PRO A 141 18.26 11.69 11.88
N ASP A 142 16.99 11.50 11.49
CA ASP A 142 15.86 12.21 12.09
C ASP A 142 14.57 11.36 12.06
N PRO A 143 14.37 10.50 13.06
CA PRO A 143 13.14 9.70 13.16
C PRO A 143 11.84 10.51 13.20
N THR A 144 11.88 11.79 13.59
CA THR A 144 10.67 12.64 13.66
C THR A 144 10.09 12.96 12.29
N ARG A 145 10.87 12.75 11.21
CA ARG A 145 10.44 12.89 9.83
C ARG A 145 9.93 11.58 9.22
N CYS A 146 10.06 10.45 9.92
CA CYS A 146 9.75 9.16 9.37
C CYS A 146 8.25 8.83 9.43
N ARG A 147 7.73 8.23 8.34
CA ARG A 147 6.30 7.93 8.14
C ARG A 147 6.12 6.51 7.62
N PHE A 148 5.34 5.70 8.32
CA PHE A 148 4.85 4.44 7.83
C PHE A 148 3.40 4.59 7.38
N VAL A 149 3.10 4.31 6.11
CA VAL A 149 1.75 4.44 5.55
C VAL A 149 1.32 3.10 4.99
N ALA A 150 0.20 2.56 5.45
CA ALA A 150 -0.37 1.33 4.89
C ALA A 150 -1.65 1.62 4.11
N VAL A 151 -1.75 1.08 2.90
CA VAL A 151 -2.96 1.16 2.09
C VAL A 151 -3.91 0.04 2.53
N ALA A 152 -4.92 0.43 3.32
CA ALA A 152 -6.02 -0.42 3.72
C ALA A 152 -7.08 -0.53 2.61
N SER A 153 -8.34 -0.27 2.92
CA SER A 153 -9.50 -0.23 2.01
C SER A 153 -10.74 0.21 2.81
N ALA A 154 -11.81 0.62 2.15
CA ALA A 154 -13.13 0.69 2.76
C ALA A 154 -13.51 -0.64 3.44
N ALA A 155 -13.05 -1.78 2.90
CA ALA A 155 -13.15 -3.09 3.53
C ALA A 155 -12.44 -3.21 4.89
N GLY A 156 -11.55 -2.29 5.24
CA GLY A 156 -10.87 -2.27 6.54
C GLY A 156 -11.70 -1.66 7.68
N THR A 157 -12.86 -1.10 7.36
CA THR A 157 -13.79 -0.48 8.32
C THR A 157 -15.24 -0.88 8.11
N HIS A 158 -15.56 -1.51 6.99
CA HIS A 158 -16.91 -1.98 6.63
C HIS A 158 -16.86 -3.45 6.17
N GLY A 159 -17.97 -4.17 6.35
CA GLY A 159 -18.15 -5.48 5.75
C GLY A 159 -18.56 -5.35 4.29
N LEU A 160 -17.87 -6.04 3.38
CA LEU A 160 -18.22 -6.07 1.96
C LEU A 160 -18.83 -7.42 1.59
N PHE A 161 -19.93 -7.36 0.83
CA PHE A 161 -20.67 -8.55 0.39
C PHE A 161 -19.76 -9.52 -0.37
N ARG A 162 -19.69 -10.78 0.07
CA ARG A 162 -18.86 -11.86 -0.51
C ARG A 162 -17.36 -11.55 -0.64
N LEU A 163 -16.86 -10.64 0.18
CA LEU A 163 -15.43 -10.31 0.31
C LEU A 163 -14.96 -10.48 1.76
N ALA A 164 -15.49 -11.46 2.49
CA ALA A 164 -15.23 -11.61 3.91
C ALA A 164 -13.74 -11.86 4.23
N GLY A 165 -13.03 -12.69 3.45
CA GLY A 165 -11.58 -12.89 3.57
C GLY A 165 -10.82 -11.58 3.37
N TYR A 166 -11.11 -10.85 2.31
CA TYR A 166 -10.51 -9.54 2.04
C TYR A 166 -10.85 -8.50 3.13
N THR A 167 -12.11 -8.48 3.61
CA THR A 167 -12.54 -7.64 4.74
C THR A 167 -11.72 -7.94 5.99
N MET A 168 -11.54 -9.21 6.33
CA MET A 168 -10.75 -9.64 7.47
C MET A 168 -9.30 -9.13 7.41
N VAL A 169 -8.63 -9.31 6.28
CA VAL A 169 -7.22 -8.88 6.16
C VAL A 169 -7.07 -7.38 6.14
N LYS A 170 -8.01 -6.63 5.56
CA LYS A 170 -7.97 -5.16 5.57
C LYS A 170 -8.28 -4.57 6.95
N HIS A 171 -9.11 -5.23 7.77
CA HIS A 171 -9.23 -4.89 9.20
C HIS A 171 -7.94 -5.21 9.96
N ALA A 172 -7.24 -6.31 9.63
CA ALA A 172 -5.94 -6.62 10.23
C ALA A 172 -4.89 -5.55 9.91
N VAL A 173 -4.87 -5.00 8.68
CA VAL A 173 -4.00 -3.87 8.32
C VAL A 173 -4.28 -2.65 9.21
N VAL A 174 -5.54 -2.28 9.40
CA VAL A 174 -5.93 -1.17 10.29
C VAL A 174 -5.48 -1.43 11.73
N GLY A 175 -5.67 -2.66 12.22
CA GLY A 175 -5.21 -3.08 13.54
C GLY A 175 -3.70 -2.99 13.70
N ALA A 176 -2.95 -3.49 12.69
CA ALA A 176 -1.49 -3.45 12.69
C ALA A 176 -0.95 -2.02 12.73
N VAL A 177 -1.53 -1.10 11.95
CA VAL A 177 -1.14 0.32 11.95
C VAL A 177 -1.40 0.99 13.30
N LYS A 178 -2.56 0.74 13.92
CA LYS A 178 -2.87 1.29 15.26
C LYS A 178 -1.92 0.74 16.33
N GLY A 179 -1.59 -0.56 16.29
CA GLY A 179 -0.60 -1.17 17.16
C GLY A 179 0.77 -0.58 16.95
N LEU A 180 1.22 -0.48 15.69
CA LEU A 180 2.51 0.12 15.36
C LEU A 180 2.63 1.57 15.83
N ALA A 181 1.58 2.39 15.64
CA ALA A 181 1.58 3.77 16.12
C ALA A 181 1.73 3.85 17.66
N ALA A 182 1.13 2.91 18.40
CA ALA A 182 1.28 2.83 19.85
C ALA A 182 2.69 2.40 20.27
N ASP A 183 3.29 1.43 19.55
CA ASP A 183 4.66 0.95 19.83
C ASP A 183 5.72 2.01 19.52
N LEU A 184 5.42 2.95 18.63
CA LEU A 184 6.33 4.03 18.22
C LEU A 184 6.28 5.28 19.13
N VAL A 185 5.54 5.21 20.24
CA VAL A 185 5.45 6.34 21.19
C VAL A 185 6.83 6.84 21.62
N GLY A 186 7.04 8.15 21.54
CA GLY A 186 8.29 8.81 21.94
C GLY A 186 9.43 8.72 20.92
N THR A 187 9.29 7.99 19.82
CA THR A 187 10.31 7.88 18.76
C THR A 187 10.26 9.02 17.75
N GLY A 188 9.11 9.61 17.55
CA GLY A 188 8.84 10.60 16.51
C GLY A 188 8.37 9.98 15.17
N VAL A 189 8.57 8.69 14.95
CA VAL A 189 8.02 7.97 13.78
C VAL A 189 6.51 7.85 13.92
N THR A 190 5.77 8.05 12.84
CA THR A 190 4.30 7.91 12.83
C THR A 190 3.83 6.81 11.87
N ALA A 191 2.68 6.22 12.17
CA ALA A 191 2.05 5.19 11.34
C ALA A 191 0.59 5.55 11.05
N VAL A 192 0.17 5.47 9.78
CA VAL A 192 -1.18 5.86 9.32
C VAL A 192 -1.71 4.81 8.35
N ALA A 193 -3.00 4.48 8.44
CA ALA A 193 -3.70 3.72 7.43
C ALA A 193 -4.46 4.67 6.49
N VAL A 194 -4.31 4.51 5.17
CA VAL A 194 -5.16 5.17 4.18
C VAL A 194 -6.16 4.14 3.67
N SER A 195 -7.45 4.50 3.68
CA SER A 195 -8.56 3.63 3.29
C SER A 195 -9.18 4.09 1.98
N PRO A 196 -8.75 3.56 0.83
CA PRO A 196 -9.38 3.88 -0.46
C PRO A 196 -10.76 3.26 -0.61
N GLY A 197 -11.60 3.94 -1.41
CA GLY A 197 -12.80 3.36 -2.01
C GLY A 197 -12.53 2.69 -3.35
N ALA A 198 -13.59 2.51 -4.15
CA ALA A 198 -13.48 2.03 -5.52
C ALA A 198 -12.61 3.01 -6.34
N THR A 199 -11.46 2.54 -6.79
CA THR A 199 -10.43 3.34 -7.48
C THR A 199 -10.12 2.69 -8.82
N SER A 200 -10.05 3.48 -9.90
CA SER A 200 -9.76 3.04 -11.28
C SER A 200 -8.41 2.35 -11.38
N THR A 201 -8.39 1.05 -11.15
CA THR A 201 -7.20 0.18 -11.17
C THR A 201 -7.61 -1.20 -11.64
N ASP A 202 -6.66 -2.01 -12.11
CA ASP A 202 -6.90 -3.41 -12.45
C ASP A 202 -7.57 -4.18 -11.31
N MET A 203 -7.24 -3.86 -10.05
CA MET A 203 -7.86 -4.49 -8.88
C MET A 203 -9.37 -4.22 -8.81
N LEU A 204 -9.83 -3.04 -9.20
CA LEU A 204 -11.26 -2.73 -9.24
C LEU A 204 -11.98 -3.56 -10.30
N ASP A 205 -11.38 -3.71 -11.48
CA ASP A 205 -11.93 -4.56 -12.55
C ASP A 205 -11.97 -6.04 -12.12
N GLN A 206 -10.91 -6.52 -11.48
CA GLN A 206 -10.88 -7.86 -10.90
C GLN A 206 -11.94 -8.04 -9.80
N THR A 207 -12.15 -7.02 -8.96
CA THR A 207 -13.21 -7.03 -7.95
C THR A 207 -14.60 -7.10 -8.60
N ALA A 208 -14.83 -6.32 -9.66
CA ALA A 208 -16.10 -6.38 -10.40
C ALA A 208 -16.34 -7.75 -11.03
N ALA A 209 -15.29 -8.39 -11.55
CA ALA A 209 -15.37 -9.72 -12.15
C ALA A 209 -15.78 -10.84 -11.16
N LEU A 210 -15.66 -10.61 -9.84
CA LEU A 210 -16.16 -11.54 -8.81
C LEU A 210 -17.70 -11.59 -8.73
N TYR A 211 -18.39 -10.62 -9.33
CA TYR A 211 -19.84 -10.48 -9.26
C TYR A 211 -20.44 -10.52 -10.66
N PRO A 212 -21.20 -11.57 -11.04
CA PRO A 212 -21.81 -11.67 -12.36
C PRO A 212 -22.62 -10.42 -12.74
N GLY A 213 -22.30 -9.81 -13.87
CA GLY A 213 -23.01 -8.65 -14.41
C GLY A 213 -22.72 -7.30 -13.72
N THR A 214 -21.71 -7.26 -12.83
CA THR A 214 -21.31 -6.03 -12.13
C THR A 214 -20.12 -5.38 -12.85
N THR A 215 -20.13 -4.08 -12.92
CA THR A 215 -19.04 -3.26 -13.47
C THR A 215 -18.31 -2.49 -12.37
N ALA A 216 -17.13 -1.94 -12.69
CA ALA A 216 -16.41 -1.02 -11.79
C ALA A 216 -17.27 0.20 -11.39
N ALA A 217 -18.10 0.71 -12.30
CA ALA A 217 -19.02 1.82 -12.04
C ALA A 217 -20.11 1.43 -11.01
N ASP A 218 -20.62 0.20 -11.08
CA ASP A 218 -21.62 -0.30 -10.11
C ASP A 218 -21.02 -0.40 -8.70
N LEU A 219 -19.77 -0.85 -8.58
CA LEU A 219 -19.06 -0.86 -7.29
C LEU A 219 -18.88 0.56 -6.74
N ALA A 220 -18.55 1.52 -7.59
CA ALA A 220 -18.38 2.92 -7.20
C ALA A 220 -19.70 3.63 -6.85
N ALA A 221 -20.86 3.07 -7.22
CA ALA A 221 -22.16 3.62 -6.86
C ALA A 221 -22.43 3.62 -5.35
N HIS A 222 -21.65 2.89 -4.56
CA HIS A 222 -21.69 2.92 -3.09
C HIS A 222 -20.94 4.12 -2.48
N GLN A 223 -20.17 4.85 -3.29
CA GLN A 223 -19.52 6.11 -2.88
C GLN A 223 -20.45 7.31 -3.11
N LEU A 224 -20.37 8.34 -2.27
CA LEU A 224 -21.14 9.57 -2.47
C LEU A 224 -20.78 10.28 -3.78
N LEU A 225 -19.53 10.15 -4.24
CA LEU A 225 -19.07 10.68 -5.53
C LEU A 225 -19.66 9.93 -6.74
N ARG A 226 -20.23 8.72 -6.55
CA ARG A 226 -20.91 7.92 -7.59
C ARG A 226 -20.05 7.62 -8.82
N ARG A 227 -18.74 7.60 -8.67
CA ARG A 227 -17.77 7.21 -9.71
C ARG A 227 -16.55 6.59 -9.07
N PRO A 228 -15.78 5.79 -9.80
CA PRO A 228 -14.45 5.40 -9.33
C PRO A 228 -13.58 6.65 -9.07
N LEU A 229 -12.73 6.58 -8.06
CA LEU A 229 -11.66 7.56 -7.85
C LEU A 229 -10.54 7.28 -8.85
N GLU A 230 -9.86 8.33 -9.29
CA GLU A 230 -8.59 8.16 -9.97
C GLU A 230 -7.48 7.84 -8.93
N PRO A 231 -6.46 7.03 -9.27
CA PRO A 231 -5.35 6.76 -8.37
C PRO A 231 -4.74 8.01 -7.75
N ASP A 232 -4.61 9.09 -8.51
CA ASP A 232 -4.03 10.36 -8.05
C ASP A 232 -4.87 11.03 -6.96
N GLU A 233 -6.19 10.82 -6.91
CA GLU A 233 -7.06 11.34 -5.83
C GLU A 233 -6.74 10.64 -4.50
N VAL A 234 -6.54 9.33 -4.53
CA VAL A 234 -6.13 8.53 -3.35
C VAL A 234 -4.70 8.88 -2.94
N VAL A 235 -3.80 9.02 -3.92
CA VAL A 235 -2.39 9.33 -3.68
C VAL A 235 -2.19 10.72 -3.09
N ALA A 236 -3.10 11.66 -3.30
CA ALA A 236 -3.07 12.97 -2.62
C ALA A 236 -3.15 12.78 -1.07
N ALA A 237 -4.00 11.88 -0.59
CA ALA A 237 -4.09 11.54 0.83
C ALA A 237 -2.84 10.78 1.31
N ILE A 238 -2.32 9.82 0.53
CA ILE A 238 -1.08 9.10 0.85
C ILE A 238 0.09 10.08 0.96
N ALA A 239 0.24 11.01 0.00
CA ALA A 239 1.32 11.99 -0.01
C ALA A 239 1.26 12.92 1.22
N LEU A 240 0.06 13.34 1.64
CA LEU A 240 -0.13 14.08 2.88
C LEU A 240 0.35 13.26 4.09
N CYS A 241 -0.02 11.98 4.20
CA CYS A 241 0.43 11.10 5.27
C CYS A 241 1.95 10.87 5.27
N CYS A 242 2.60 10.92 4.09
CA CYS A 242 4.05 10.81 3.94
C CYS A 242 4.80 12.09 4.29
N SER A 243 4.11 13.23 4.36
CA SER A 243 4.71 14.55 4.60
C SER A 243 4.82 14.89 6.10
N PRO A 244 5.61 15.90 6.47
CA PRO A 244 5.64 16.39 7.86
C PRO A 244 4.27 16.83 8.39
N GLU A 245 3.42 17.40 7.53
CA GLU A 245 2.07 17.87 7.86
C GLU A 245 1.14 16.73 8.27
N GLY A 246 1.40 15.51 7.78
CA GLY A 246 0.65 14.30 8.14
C GLY A 246 0.90 13.78 9.55
N SER A 247 1.83 14.34 10.32
CA SER A 247 2.22 13.83 11.64
C SER A 247 1.05 13.76 12.64
N ALA A 248 0.10 14.69 12.55
CA ALA A 248 -1.08 14.72 13.41
C ALA A 248 -2.07 13.56 13.15
N LEU A 249 -1.91 12.82 12.05
CA LEU A 249 -2.75 11.69 11.67
C LEU A 249 -2.28 10.36 12.27
N ASN A 250 -1.24 10.37 13.12
CA ASN A 250 -0.67 9.17 13.73
C ASN A 250 -1.75 8.26 14.36
N GLY A 251 -1.71 6.97 14.05
CA GLY A 251 -2.68 5.96 14.52
C GLY A 251 -4.07 6.04 13.88
N SER A 252 -4.29 6.98 12.96
CA SER A 252 -5.59 7.19 12.33
C SER A 252 -5.82 6.28 11.11
N VAL A 253 -7.09 6.21 10.71
CA VAL A 253 -7.52 5.74 9.39
C VAL A 253 -7.99 6.97 8.60
N VAL A 254 -7.28 7.29 7.53
CA VAL A 254 -7.62 8.39 6.63
C VAL A 254 -8.46 7.84 5.49
N HIS A 255 -9.72 8.20 5.45
CA HIS A 255 -10.65 7.76 4.41
C HIS A 255 -10.44 8.59 3.14
N ALA A 256 -9.98 7.93 2.07
CA ALA A 256 -9.85 8.45 0.72
C ALA A 256 -10.77 7.65 -0.22
N ASP A 257 -12.05 7.59 0.13
CA ASP A 257 -13.02 6.62 -0.37
C ASP A 257 -14.22 7.25 -1.11
N GLY A 258 -14.14 8.55 -1.39
CA GLY A 258 -15.22 9.26 -2.08
C GLY A 258 -16.54 9.30 -1.29
N GLY A 259 -16.48 9.10 0.03
CA GLY A 259 -17.65 9.02 0.91
C GLY A 259 -18.33 7.65 0.82
N PHE A 260 -17.56 6.58 1.01
CA PHE A 260 -18.13 5.22 1.05
C PHE A 260 -19.02 5.06 2.27
N GLY A 261 -20.28 4.66 2.06
CA GLY A 261 -21.30 4.57 3.10
C GLY A 261 -21.73 3.15 3.50
N GLY A 262 -21.13 2.13 2.91
CA GLY A 262 -21.49 0.73 3.16
C GLY A 262 -22.62 0.23 2.29
#